data_f45dba99a16e6e9c78c8b3352cdd96a4
#
_entry.id   f45dba99a16e6e9c78c8b3352cdd96a4
#
_cell.length_a   1.000
_cell.length_b   1.000
_cell.length_c   1.000
_cell.angle_alpha   90.00
_cell.angle_beta   90.00
_cell.angle_gamma   90.00
#
_symmetry.space_group_name_H-M   'P 1'
#
loop_
_entity.id
_entity.type
_entity.pdbx_description
1 polymer ?
#
loop_
_entity_poly.entity_id
_entity_poly.type
_entity_poly.pdbx_seq_one_letter_code
_entity_poly.pdbx_strand_id
1 'polypeptide(L)'
;MIVKNYNEGKILDVAGLNKITVLYDRVDTEYTEIGLNEWRPRLDGPPHYHDEKDQAFYITSGVGIVKLGDEQHEVEAGCLCFVPAGVEHQTITTSDEPLCYLLFNIYSSNEDLSFEQHIEKVRSVRKMQADTQSSGDGSTITEGKRTPKFFRDVTEGKRYDFGSNEAFLLVDRSEAERIEITTTVWPAQSQGAMVSHPDKEQTLLILEGSGTVEIDGETRDVKIDDVVFVPKDAPHSVRSGASGLKYLCQSSLVDDPLDKSFDEMYARVSPDRIRRWKTGSSELGE
;
A
#
# COMPACT_ATOMS: atom_id res chain seq x y z
N MET A 1 15.02 -9.68 6.10
CA MET A 1 14.27 -8.39 6.21
C MET A 1 14.68 -7.47 5.06
N ILE A 2 13.72 -6.86 4.38
CA ILE A 2 14.00 -5.93 3.30
C ILE A 2 13.46 -4.55 3.70
N VAL A 3 14.38 -3.59 3.91
CA VAL A 3 14.07 -2.17 4.10
C VAL A 3 14.72 -1.43 2.94
N LYS A 4 13.93 -0.67 2.18
CA LYS A 4 14.41 0.16 1.07
C LYS A 4 13.86 1.57 1.23
N ASN A 5 14.67 2.60 0.96
CA ASN A 5 14.12 3.92 0.74
C ASN A 5 13.35 3.90 -0.59
N TYR A 6 12.22 4.60 -0.70
CA TYR A 6 11.39 4.52 -1.91
C TYR A 6 12.09 5.06 -3.18
N ASN A 7 13.22 5.75 -3.03
CA ASN A 7 14.07 6.15 -4.16
C ASN A 7 15.11 5.08 -4.55
N GLU A 8 15.21 3.96 -3.82
CA GLU A 8 16.19 2.90 -4.04
C GLU A 8 15.54 1.71 -4.76
N GLY A 9 15.49 1.77 -6.07
CA GLY A 9 14.88 0.69 -6.85
C GLY A 9 15.35 0.71 -8.30
N LYS A 10 14.88 -0.25 -9.07
CA LYS A 10 15.14 -0.32 -10.51
C LYS A 10 14.17 0.60 -11.25
N ILE A 11 14.72 1.56 -11.99
CA ILE A 11 13.92 2.59 -12.68
C ILE A 11 13.45 2.07 -14.03
N LEU A 12 12.14 2.21 -14.28
CA LEU A 12 11.47 1.98 -15.54
C LEU A 12 10.99 3.29 -16.14
N ASP A 13 11.34 3.58 -17.37
CA ASP A 13 10.63 4.57 -18.17
C ASP A 13 9.43 3.90 -18.87
N VAL A 14 8.24 4.42 -18.61
CA VAL A 14 6.99 3.91 -19.17
C VAL A 14 6.53 4.78 -20.33
N ALA A 15 7.05 4.49 -21.51
CA ALA A 15 6.73 5.17 -22.77
C ALA A 15 6.88 6.70 -22.72
N GLY A 16 7.77 7.21 -21.87
CA GLY A 16 7.98 8.64 -21.71
C GLY A 16 6.85 9.39 -20.99
N LEU A 17 5.84 8.72 -20.47
CA LEU A 17 4.74 9.32 -19.72
C LEU A 17 5.08 9.46 -18.24
N ASN A 18 5.59 8.40 -17.65
CA ASN A 18 5.97 8.32 -16.26
C ASN A 18 7.20 7.42 -16.06
N LYS A 19 7.83 7.54 -14.92
CA LYS A 19 8.85 6.61 -14.45
C LYS A 19 8.31 5.83 -13.27
N ILE A 20 8.69 4.56 -13.16
CA ILE A 20 8.40 3.73 -11.98
C ILE A 20 9.73 3.26 -11.40
N THR A 21 9.99 3.58 -10.13
CA THR A 21 11.07 2.98 -9.36
C THR A 21 10.51 1.76 -8.64
N VAL A 22 10.81 0.56 -9.15
CA VAL A 22 10.30 -0.70 -8.56
C VAL A 22 11.09 -1.04 -7.31
N LEU A 23 10.40 -1.15 -6.18
CA LEU A 23 10.97 -1.49 -4.88
C LEU A 23 10.89 -2.98 -4.61
N TYR A 24 9.71 -3.55 -4.74
CA TYR A 24 9.44 -4.97 -4.60
C TYR A 24 8.59 -5.43 -5.77
N ASP A 25 8.96 -6.53 -6.37
CA ASP A 25 8.18 -7.17 -7.42
C ASP A 25 7.74 -8.57 -6.97
N ARG A 26 7.02 -9.28 -7.84
CA ARG A 26 6.42 -10.57 -7.54
C ARG A 26 7.41 -11.75 -7.52
N VAL A 27 8.70 -11.50 -7.68
CA VAL A 27 9.76 -12.47 -7.37
C VAL A 27 10.17 -12.39 -5.91
N ASP A 28 9.91 -11.24 -5.25
CA ASP A 28 10.21 -11.00 -3.82
C ASP A 28 8.98 -11.27 -2.93
N THR A 29 7.75 -11.25 -3.48
CA THR A 29 6.47 -11.28 -2.78
C THR A 29 5.52 -12.30 -3.40
N GLU A 30 4.42 -12.64 -2.73
CA GLU A 30 3.42 -13.56 -3.31
C GLU A 30 2.41 -12.83 -4.22
N TYR A 31 1.87 -11.69 -3.77
CA TYR A 31 0.80 -10.98 -4.49
C TYR A 31 1.06 -9.49 -4.68
N THR A 32 2.07 -8.95 -4.02
CA THR A 32 2.28 -7.51 -3.93
C THR A 32 3.40 -7.05 -4.86
N GLU A 33 3.19 -5.94 -5.54
CA GLU A 33 4.23 -5.20 -6.25
C GLU A 33 4.19 -3.75 -5.79
N ILE A 34 5.34 -3.17 -5.50
CA ILE A 34 5.44 -1.82 -4.96
C ILE A 34 6.46 -1.03 -5.73
N GLY A 35 6.05 0.18 -6.12
CA GLY A 35 6.94 1.11 -6.80
C GLY A 35 6.55 2.57 -6.55
N LEU A 36 7.55 3.45 -6.63
CA LEU A 36 7.31 4.87 -6.71
C LEU A 36 7.01 5.24 -8.17
N ASN A 37 5.83 5.77 -8.41
CA ASN A 37 5.41 6.25 -9.73
C ASN A 37 5.59 7.78 -9.80
N GLU A 38 6.29 8.27 -10.82
CA GLU A 38 6.59 9.67 -11.06
C GLU A 38 6.02 10.09 -12.41
N TRP A 39 4.90 10.80 -12.42
CA TRP A 39 4.27 11.35 -13.62
C TRP A 39 4.87 12.68 -14.00
N ARG A 40 5.11 12.89 -15.28
CA ARG A 40 5.66 14.17 -15.77
C ARG A 40 4.75 15.35 -15.46
N PRO A 41 5.34 16.56 -15.26
CA PRO A 41 4.58 17.79 -15.11
C PRO A 41 3.61 18.04 -16.25
N ARG A 42 2.44 18.61 -15.95
CA ARG A 42 1.45 19.05 -16.94
C ARG A 42 1.04 17.96 -17.93
N LEU A 43 0.89 16.71 -17.45
CA LEU A 43 0.58 15.56 -18.28
C LEU A 43 -0.73 14.92 -17.88
N ASP A 44 -1.58 14.68 -18.87
CA ASP A 44 -2.76 13.83 -18.72
C ASP A 44 -2.37 12.38 -19.04
N GLY A 45 -2.30 11.54 -18.04
CA GLY A 45 -2.11 10.10 -18.23
C GLY A 45 -3.32 9.49 -18.95
N PRO A 46 -3.17 8.37 -19.68
CA PRO A 46 -4.29 7.72 -20.32
C PRO A 46 -5.25 7.10 -19.28
N PRO A 47 -6.58 7.21 -19.46
CA PRO A 47 -7.53 6.45 -18.67
C PRO A 47 -7.35 4.96 -18.93
N HIS A 48 -7.45 4.12 -17.89
CA HIS A 48 -7.28 2.68 -18.00
C HIS A 48 -7.82 1.95 -16.76
N TYR A 49 -7.96 0.64 -16.87
CA TYR A 49 -8.33 -0.25 -15.76
C TYR A 49 -7.46 -1.52 -15.76
N HIS A 50 -7.51 -2.27 -14.69
CA HIS A 50 -6.85 -3.56 -14.53
C HIS A 50 -7.85 -4.58 -14.00
N ASP A 51 -7.98 -5.74 -14.67
CA ASP A 51 -8.87 -6.82 -14.23
C ASP A 51 -8.19 -7.76 -13.22
N GLU A 52 -6.85 -7.82 -13.27
CA GLU A 52 -6.05 -8.78 -12.52
C GLU A 52 -5.54 -8.29 -11.17
N LYS A 53 -5.77 -7.01 -10.82
CA LYS A 53 -5.22 -6.42 -9.59
C LYS A 53 -6.03 -5.27 -9.03
N ASP A 54 -6.02 -5.14 -7.72
CA ASP A 54 -6.37 -3.92 -7.02
C ASP A 54 -5.15 -3.00 -6.93
N GLN A 55 -5.38 -1.69 -6.82
CA GLN A 55 -4.31 -0.71 -6.66
C GLN A 55 -4.61 0.24 -5.50
N ALA A 56 -3.55 0.72 -4.85
CA ALA A 56 -3.63 1.86 -3.96
C ALA A 56 -2.51 2.85 -4.29
N PHE A 57 -2.81 4.14 -4.23
CA PHE A 57 -1.89 5.24 -4.50
C PHE A 57 -1.77 6.12 -3.26
N TYR A 58 -0.61 6.18 -2.64
CA TYR A 58 -0.30 7.17 -1.63
C TYR A 58 0.52 8.30 -2.24
N ILE A 59 -0.06 9.50 -2.33
CA ILE A 59 0.59 10.66 -2.93
C ILE A 59 1.71 11.15 -2.02
N THR A 60 2.94 11.17 -2.54
CA THR A 60 4.14 11.59 -1.80
C THR A 60 4.55 13.01 -2.12
N SER A 61 4.30 13.51 -3.34
CA SER A 61 4.61 14.88 -3.74
C SER A 61 3.89 15.28 -5.03
N GLY A 62 3.87 16.59 -5.30
CA GLY A 62 3.20 17.16 -6.47
C GLY A 62 1.71 17.38 -6.24
N VAL A 63 1.05 17.93 -7.26
CA VAL A 63 -0.39 18.22 -7.27
C VAL A 63 -1.00 17.74 -8.58
N GLY A 64 -2.18 17.17 -8.49
CA GLY A 64 -2.86 16.64 -9.67
C GLY A 64 -4.32 16.33 -9.44
N ILE A 65 -4.87 15.57 -10.37
CA ILE A 65 -6.23 15.05 -10.31
C ILE A 65 -6.15 13.53 -10.52
N VAL A 66 -6.86 12.78 -9.70
CA VAL A 66 -7.10 11.35 -9.92
C VAL A 66 -8.60 11.16 -10.18
N LYS A 67 -8.91 10.53 -11.32
CA LYS A 67 -10.27 10.07 -11.61
C LYS A 67 -10.40 8.62 -11.20
N LEU A 68 -11.50 8.29 -10.53
CA LEU A 68 -11.81 6.97 -9.97
C LEU A 68 -13.25 6.59 -10.37
N GLY A 69 -13.42 5.84 -11.47
CA GLY A 69 -14.74 5.64 -12.07
C GLY A 69 -15.36 6.98 -12.47
N ASP A 70 -16.53 7.28 -11.93
CA ASP A 70 -17.26 8.53 -12.22
C ASP A 70 -16.84 9.71 -11.33
N GLU A 71 -15.95 9.48 -10.34
CA GLU A 71 -15.51 10.52 -9.41
C GLU A 71 -14.17 11.14 -9.83
N GLN A 72 -13.98 12.40 -9.45
CA GLN A 72 -12.74 13.14 -9.69
C GLN A 72 -12.30 13.83 -8.40
N HIS A 73 -11.04 13.62 -8.02
CA HIS A 73 -10.45 14.16 -6.80
C HIS A 73 -9.17 14.94 -7.11
N GLU A 74 -9.08 16.15 -6.55
CA GLU A 74 -7.80 16.86 -6.47
C GLU A 74 -6.92 16.17 -5.43
N VAL A 75 -5.66 15.91 -5.79
CA VAL A 75 -4.72 15.17 -4.94
C VAL A 75 -3.43 15.96 -4.73
N GLU A 76 -2.91 15.83 -3.52
CA GLU A 76 -1.62 16.35 -3.06
C GLU A 76 -0.99 15.36 -2.07
N ALA A 77 0.22 15.66 -1.59
CA ALA A 77 0.91 14.80 -0.62
C ALA A 77 0.03 14.49 0.60
N GLY A 78 -0.05 13.22 0.99
CA GLY A 78 -0.89 12.73 2.09
C GLY A 78 -2.21 12.09 1.64
N CYS A 79 -2.69 12.35 0.42
CA CYS A 79 -3.89 11.71 -0.11
C CYS A 79 -3.66 10.21 -0.40
N LEU A 80 -4.69 9.40 -0.18
CA LEU A 80 -4.74 7.99 -0.56
C LEU A 80 -5.93 7.72 -1.47
N CYS A 81 -5.67 7.02 -2.59
CA CYS A 81 -6.68 6.48 -3.50
C CYS A 81 -6.64 4.96 -3.46
N PHE A 82 -7.78 4.31 -3.38
CA PHE A 82 -7.93 2.86 -3.58
C PHE A 82 -8.76 2.60 -4.83
N VAL A 83 -8.25 1.76 -5.72
CA VAL A 83 -8.83 1.43 -7.01
C VAL A 83 -9.01 -0.08 -7.10
N PRO A 84 -10.23 -0.59 -6.94
CA PRO A 84 -10.51 -2.01 -7.16
C PRO A 84 -10.27 -2.45 -8.60
N ALA A 85 -9.99 -3.73 -8.80
CA ALA A 85 -9.93 -4.34 -10.13
C ALA A 85 -11.18 -4.03 -10.96
N GLY A 86 -11.01 -3.75 -12.23
CA GLY A 86 -12.06 -3.41 -13.19
C GLY A 86 -12.58 -1.96 -13.10
N VAL A 87 -12.06 -1.13 -12.20
CA VAL A 87 -12.44 0.29 -12.11
C VAL A 87 -11.52 1.14 -12.98
N GLU A 88 -12.11 1.89 -13.93
CA GLU A 88 -11.36 2.85 -14.74
C GLU A 88 -10.80 3.97 -13.85
N HIS A 89 -9.56 4.32 -14.09
CA HIS A 89 -8.89 5.42 -13.40
C HIS A 89 -7.91 6.17 -14.30
N GLN A 90 -7.65 7.43 -13.95
CA GLN A 90 -6.75 8.30 -14.67
C GLN A 90 -5.98 9.20 -13.71
N THR A 91 -4.68 9.38 -13.95
CA THR A 91 -3.85 10.35 -13.24
C THR A 91 -3.54 11.52 -14.16
N ILE A 92 -3.77 12.74 -13.67
CA ILE A 92 -3.51 14.00 -14.37
C ILE A 92 -2.60 14.86 -13.50
N THR A 93 -1.43 15.22 -13.97
CA THR A 93 -0.50 16.12 -13.27
C THR A 93 -0.82 17.57 -13.63
N THR A 94 -1.27 18.35 -12.65
CA THR A 94 -1.64 19.77 -12.86
C THR A 94 -0.55 20.75 -12.41
N SER A 95 0.48 20.28 -11.71
CA SER A 95 1.63 21.07 -11.26
C SER A 95 2.74 21.18 -12.31
N ASP A 96 3.66 22.13 -12.09
CA ASP A 96 4.91 22.24 -12.87
C ASP A 96 6.00 21.28 -12.36
N GLU A 97 5.75 20.61 -11.23
CA GLU A 97 6.55 19.53 -10.68
C GLU A 97 5.87 18.18 -10.94
N PRO A 98 6.62 17.07 -10.96
CA PRO A 98 6.05 15.74 -11.11
C PRO A 98 5.03 15.41 -10.02
N LEU A 99 3.98 14.69 -10.36
CA LEU A 99 3.10 14.05 -9.40
C LEU A 99 3.67 12.67 -9.06
N CYS A 100 4.06 12.50 -7.79
CA CYS A 100 4.66 11.27 -7.31
C CYS A 100 3.74 10.56 -6.32
N TYR A 101 3.65 9.24 -6.45
CA TYR A 101 2.94 8.42 -5.48
C TYR A 101 3.56 7.03 -5.33
N LEU A 102 3.52 6.51 -4.11
CA LEU A 102 3.82 5.11 -3.89
C LEU A 102 2.60 4.29 -4.36
N LEU A 103 2.87 3.39 -5.30
CA LEU A 103 1.90 2.51 -5.91
C LEU A 103 2.01 1.13 -5.28
N PHE A 104 0.88 0.62 -4.80
CA PHE A 104 0.69 -0.76 -4.38
C PHE A 104 -0.17 -1.46 -5.42
N ASN A 105 0.34 -2.49 -6.05
CA ASN A 105 -0.40 -3.40 -6.91
C ASN A 105 -0.61 -4.71 -6.15
N ILE A 106 -1.84 -5.16 -6.00
CA ILE A 106 -2.20 -6.40 -5.33
C ILE A 106 -2.94 -7.29 -6.32
N TYR A 107 -2.27 -8.36 -6.74
CA TYR A 107 -2.75 -9.25 -7.80
C TYR A 107 -3.73 -10.29 -7.28
N SER A 108 -4.67 -10.69 -8.13
CA SER A 108 -5.66 -11.75 -7.82
C SER A 108 -5.08 -13.17 -7.94
N SER A 109 -3.97 -13.33 -8.64
CA SER A 109 -3.28 -14.61 -8.83
C SER A 109 -1.78 -14.48 -8.62
N ASN A 110 -1.16 -15.53 -8.11
CA ASN A 110 0.29 -15.63 -8.00
C ASN A 110 0.84 -16.17 -9.33
N GLU A 111 1.25 -15.28 -10.23
CA GLU A 111 2.01 -15.61 -11.42
C GLU A 111 3.41 -15.05 -11.27
N ASP A 112 4.42 -15.93 -11.24
CA ASP A 112 5.81 -15.52 -11.22
C ASP A 112 6.17 -14.81 -12.52
N LEU A 113 6.19 -13.49 -12.49
CA LEU A 113 6.68 -12.66 -13.58
C LEU A 113 8.04 -12.10 -13.18
N SER A 114 9.07 -12.39 -13.98
CA SER A 114 10.34 -11.69 -13.81
C SER A 114 10.15 -10.20 -14.04
N PHE A 115 11.01 -9.40 -13.41
CA PHE A 115 11.02 -7.96 -13.58
C PHE A 115 11.06 -7.56 -15.07
N GLU A 116 11.85 -8.25 -15.89
CA GLU A 116 11.97 -8.01 -17.33
C GLU A 116 10.66 -8.30 -18.08
N GLN A 117 9.99 -9.39 -17.75
CA GLN A 117 8.69 -9.74 -18.34
C GLN A 117 7.60 -8.75 -17.95
N HIS A 118 7.63 -8.32 -16.68
CA HIS A 118 6.71 -7.29 -16.21
C HIS A 118 6.93 -5.96 -16.92
N ILE A 119 8.19 -5.49 -17.06
CA ILE A 119 8.54 -4.30 -17.83
C ILE A 119 7.97 -4.33 -19.25
N GLU A 120 8.20 -5.43 -19.95
CA GLU A 120 7.78 -5.53 -21.36
C GLU A 120 6.25 -5.50 -21.48
N LYS A 121 5.53 -6.19 -20.58
CA LYS A 121 4.06 -6.15 -20.51
C LYS A 121 3.57 -4.73 -20.25
N VAL A 122 4.10 -4.02 -19.26
CA VAL A 122 3.69 -2.65 -18.90
C VAL A 122 3.97 -1.66 -20.05
N ARG A 123 5.16 -1.72 -20.65
CA ARG A 123 5.53 -0.84 -21.77
C ARG A 123 4.61 -1.05 -22.99
N SER A 124 4.33 -2.31 -23.34
CA SER A 124 3.48 -2.66 -24.47
C SER A 124 2.06 -2.13 -24.28
N VAL A 125 1.49 -2.33 -23.10
CA VAL A 125 0.14 -1.85 -22.73
C VAL A 125 0.09 -0.32 -22.76
N ARG A 126 1.06 0.37 -22.13
CA ARG A 126 1.10 1.84 -22.07
C ARG A 126 1.31 2.48 -23.45
N LYS A 127 2.16 1.88 -24.28
CA LYS A 127 2.35 2.34 -25.66
C LYS A 127 1.05 2.23 -26.45
N MET A 128 0.34 1.11 -26.36
CA MET A 128 -0.94 0.92 -27.01
C MET A 128 -1.99 1.94 -26.53
N GLN A 129 -2.07 2.19 -25.22
CA GLN A 129 -2.99 3.19 -24.65
C GLN A 129 -2.66 4.61 -25.10
N ALA A 130 -1.37 4.99 -25.16
CA ALA A 130 -0.94 6.29 -25.67
C ALA A 130 -1.23 6.48 -27.18
N ASP A 131 -1.06 5.42 -27.99
CA ASP A 131 -1.26 5.47 -29.44
C ASP A 131 -2.75 5.51 -29.83
N THR A 132 -3.63 4.92 -29.02
CA THR A 132 -5.05 4.79 -29.36
C THR A 132 -5.92 5.91 -28.81
N GLN A 133 -5.47 6.69 -27.82
CA GLN A 133 -6.31 7.58 -26.98
C GLN A 133 -7.62 6.88 -26.55
N SER A 134 -7.64 5.58 -26.63
CA SER A 134 -8.81 4.75 -26.40
C SER A 134 -9.01 4.63 -24.91
N SER A 135 -10.07 5.27 -24.45
CA SER A 135 -10.77 4.79 -23.28
C SER A 135 -11.08 3.32 -23.53
N GLY A 136 -10.49 2.41 -22.74
CA GLY A 136 -11.01 1.06 -22.69
C GLY A 136 -12.53 1.16 -22.54
N ASP A 137 -13.26 0.36 -23.27
CA ASP A 137 -14.73 0.36 -23.27
C ASP A 137 -15.18 0.37 -21.82
N GLY A 138 -15.75 1.50 -21.39
CA GLY A 138 -15.95 1.83 -19.99
C GLY A 138 -16.62 0.66 -19.28
N SER A 139 -15.90 0.02 -18.40
CA SER A 139 -16.44 -1.04 -17.57
C SER A 139 -17.60 -0.46 -16.80
N THR A 140 -18.80 -0.72 -17.26
CA THR A 140 -20.01 -0.51 -16.48
C THR A 140 -19.78 -1.16 -15.11
N ILE A 141 -19.79 -0.35 -14.04
CA ILE A 141 -19.78 -0.83 -12.67
C ILE A 141 -20.93 -1.82 -12.57
N THR A 142 -20.64 -3.10 -12.59
CA THR A 142 -21.66 -4.15 -12.43
C THR A 142 -22.04 -4.19 -10.97
N GLU A 143 -23.33 -4.21 -10.68
CA GLU A 143 -23.90 -4.36 -9.33
C GLU A 143 -23.16 -5.46 -8.55
N GLY A 144 -22.61 -5.12 -7.38
CA GLY A 144 -21.79 -6.02 -6.55
C GLY A 144 -20.28 -5.86 -6.67
N LYS A 145 -19.76 -5.00 -7.56
CA LYS A 145 -18.32 -4.68 -7.60
C LYS A 145 -17.96 -3.73 -6.45
N ARG A 146 -16.73 -3.93 -5.95
CA ARG A 146 -16.10 -3.08 -4.94
C ARG A 146 -16.00 -1.65 -5.44
N THR A 147 -16.20 -0.67 -4.56
CA THR A 147 -16.15 0.76 -4.91
C THR A 147 -14.76 1.35 -4.67
N PRO A 148 -14.31 2.28 -5.51
CA PRO A 148 -13.10 3.05 -5.23
C PRO A 148 -13.28 3.90 -3.97
N LYS A 149 -12.15 4.24 -3.32
CA LYS A 149 -12.14 5.12 -2.14
C LYS A 149 -11.08 6.19 -2.28
N PHE A 150 -11.38 7.35 -1.72
CA PHE A 150 -10.49 8.48 -1.64
C PHE A 150 -10.42 9.01 -0.20
N PHE A 151 -9.20 9.31 0.28
CA PHE A 151 -8.93 9.90 1.58
C PHE A 151 -7.99 11.09 1.40
N ARG A 152 -8.37 12.25 1.93
CA ARG A 152 -7.48 13.42 1.97
C ARG A 152 -6.39 13.28 3.01
N ASP A 153 -6.72 12.63 4.13
CA ASP A 153 -5.79 12.31 5.20
C ASP A 153 -5.91 10.84 5.58
N VAL A 154 -4.78 10.20 5.71
CA VAL A 154 -4.72 8.76 6.04
C VAL A 154 -5.06 8.44 7.50
N THR A 155 -5.54 9.41 8.27
CA THR A 155 -6.14 9.23 9.60
C THR A 155 -7.66 9.41 9.63
N GLU A 156 -8.31 9.61 8.47
CA GLU A 156 -9.79 9.69 8.36
C GLU A 156 -10.50 8.36 8.62
N GLY A 157 -9.76 7.25 8.67
CA GLY A 157 -10.30 5.91 8.88
C GLY A 157 -10.86 5.65 10.28
N LYS A 158 -11.58 4.53 10.44
CA LYS A 158 -12.07 4.07 11.75
C LYS A 158 -10.90 3.73 12.67
N ARG A 159 -10.87 4.33 13.87
CA ARG A 159 -9.79 4.17 14.84
C ARG A 159 -9.94 2.90 15.68
N TYR A 160 -8.81 2.22 15.90
CA TYR A 160 -8.64 1.05 16.77
C TYR A 160 -7.43 1.23 17.69
N ASP A 161 -7.57 0.90 18.98
CA ASP A 161 -6.54 1.05 20.00
C ASP A 161 -5.96 -0.32 20.39
N PHE A 162 -4.69 -0.55 20.09
CA PHE A 162 -3.95 -1.76 20.47
C PHE A 162 -3.11 -1.59 21.74
N GLY A 163 -3.27 -0.46 22.44
CA GLY A 163 -2.51 -0.12 23.65
C GLY A 163 -1.14 0.48 23.34
N SER A 164 -0.28 -0.22 22.64
CA SER A 164 1.04 0.29 22.21
C SER A 164 0.96 1.31 21.08
N ASN A 165 -0.09 1.22 20.26
CA ASN A 165 -0.30 2.02 19.04
C ASN A 165 -1.79 2.12 18.71
N GLU A 166 -2.10 3.05 17.85
CA GLU A 166 -3.43 3.19 17.25
C GLU A 166 -3.37 2.85 15.77
N ALA A 167 -4.42 2.21 15.26
CA ALA A 167 -4.60 1.98 13.83
C ALA A 167 -5.86 2.69 13.32
N PHE A 168 -5.79 3.27 12.13
CA PHE A 168 -6.90 3.91 11.42
C PHE A 168 -7.17 3.10 10.16
N LEU A 169 -8.30 2.41 10.12
CA LEU A 169 -8.68 1.55 9.01
C LEU A 169 -9.22 2.38 7.84
N LEU A 170 -8.59 2.27 6.69
CA LEU A 170 -8.95 2.97 5.45
C LEU A 170 -9.68 2.03 4.48
N VAL A 171 -9.13 0.85 4.25
CA VAL A 171 -9.73 -0.19 3.39
C VAL A 171 -9.84 -1.48 4.18
N ASP A 172 -11.06 -1.99 4.34
CA ASP A 172 -11.35 -3.23 5.06
C ASP A 172 -11.30 -4.43 4.11
N ARG A 173 -10.79 -5.56 4.60
CA ARG A 173 -10.81 -6.85 3.89
C ARG A 173 -12.23 -7.32 3.50
N SER A 174 -13.27 -6.90 4.20
CA SER A 174 -14.67 -7.18 3.86
C SER A 174 -15.15 -6.44 2.60
N GLU A 175 -14.45 -5.39 2.20
CA GLU A 175 -14.77 -4.55 1.03
C GLU A 175 -13.80 -4.80 -0.13
N ALA A 176 -12.64 -5.40 0.16
CA ALA A 176 -11.58 -5.67 -0.81
C ALA A 176 -11.08 -7.10 -0.63
N GLU A 177 -11.12 -7.89 -1.67
CA GLU A 177 -10.90 -9.35 -1.61
C GLU A 177 -9.54 -9.75 -1.04
N ARG A 178 -8.47 -9.00 -1.37
CA ARG A 178 -7.09 -9.33 -1.00
C ARG A 178 -6.31 -8.20 -0.35
N ILE A 179 -6.93 -7.09 -0.05
CA ILE A 179 -6.24 -5.91 0.47
C ILE A 179 -6.87 -5.41 1.76
N GLU A 180 -6.03 -4.96 2.68
CA GLU A 180 -6.40 -4.20 3.86
C GLU A 180 -5.41 -3.06 4.01
N ILE A 181 -5.89 -1.84 4.22
CA ILE A 181 -5.03 -0.68 4.38
C ILE A 181 -5.36 0.03 5.69
N THR A 182 -4.33 0.24 6.49
CA THR A 182 -4.42 1.01 7.74
C THR A 182 -3.30 2.04 7.81
N THR A 183 -3.53 3.11 8.57
CA THR A 183 -2.45 3.94 9.09
C THR A 183 -2.23 3.58 10.55
N THR A 184 -0.97 3.35 10.92
CA THR A 184 -0.62 3.03 12.30
C THR A 184 0.19 4.17 12.90
N VAL A 185 -0.22 4.62 14.10
CA VAL A 185 0.40 5.72 14.84
C VAL A 185 0.92 5.20 16.19
N TRP A 186 2.19 5.39 16.43
CA TRP A 186 2.89 5.01 17.64
C TRP A 186 3.26 6.25 18.46
N PRO A 187 2.91 6.34 19.73
CA PRO A 187 3.45 7.38 20.62
C PRO A 187 4.98 7.24 20.74
N ALA A 188 5.63 8.29 21.24
CA ALA A 188 7.08 8.29 21.45
C ALA A 188 7.52 7.16 22.35
N GLN A 189 8.63 6.49 22.00
CA GLN A 189 9.28 5.44 22.81
C GLN A 189 8.38 4.25 23.16
N SER A 190 7.38 3.96 22.31
CA SER A 190 6.51 2.80 22.45
C SER A 190 7.08 1.59 21.72
N GLN A 191 6.80 0.40 22.23
CA GLN A 191 7.19 -0.88 21.62
C GLN A 191 5.97 -1.80 21.56
N GLY A 192 5.74 -2.39 20.38
CA GLY A 192 4.72 -3.40 20.16
C GLY A 192 5.13 -4.78 20.70
N ALA A 193 4.14 -5.61 20.93
CA ALA A 193 4.38 -7.04 21.15
C ALA A 193 4.90 -7.71 19.86
N MET A 194 5.65 -8.79 19.99
CA MET A 194 6.07 -9.62 18.86
C MET A 194 4.85 -10.33 18.26
N VAL A 195 4.62 -10.20 16.96
CA VAL A 195 3.49 -10.80 16.24
C VAL A 195 3.96 -11.48 14.95
N SER A 196 3.16 -12.43 14.47
CA SER A 196 3.27 -12.93 13.09
C SER A 196 1.87 -13.11 12.49
N HIS A 197 1.78 -13.09 11.19
CA HIS A 197 0.51 -13.22 10.46
C HIS A 197 0.60 -14.37 9.47
N PRO A 198 -0.19 -15.44 9.67
CA PRO A 198 -0.15 -16.62 8.79
C PRO A 198 -0.92 -16.42 7.49
N ASP A 199 -1.74 -15.38 7.40
CA ASP A 199 -2.69 -15.14 6.32
C ASP A 199 -2.33 -13.96 5.41
N LYS A 200 -1.23 -13.24 5.70
CA LYS A 200 -0.88 -12.01 4.94
C LYS A 200 0.60 -11.68 4.95
N GLU A 201 1.02 -11.01 3.91
CA GLU A 201 2.24 -10.21 3.85
C GLU A 201 1.90 -8.73 4.06
N GLN A 202 2.85 -7.94 4.55
CA GLN A 202 2.62 -6.52 4.85
C GLN A 202 3.72 -5.64 4.28
N THR A 203 3.32 -4.43 3.91
CA THR A 203 4.23 -3.35 3.53
C THR A 203 3.97 -2.14 4.39
N LEU A 204 5.03 -1.61 5.03
CA LEU A 204 4.96 -0.42 5.87
C LEU A 204 5.69 0.72 5.16
N LEU A 205 4.99 1.79 4.79
CA LEU A 205 5.58 3.05 4.33
C LEU A 205 5.68 4.00 5.51
N ILE A 206 6.89 4.39 5.88
CA ILE A 206 7.13 5.31 6.99
C ILE A 206 6.78 6.74 6.57
N LEU A 207 5.78 7.34 7.23
CA LEU A 207 5.24 8.67 6.94
C LEU A 207 5.82 9.77 7.84
N GLU A 208 5.99 9.45 9.13
CA GLU A 208 6.47 10.41 10.13
C GLU A 208 7.33 9.72 11.19
N GLY A 209 8.29 10.45 11.74
CA GLY A 209 9.11 9.98 12.84
C GLY A 209 10.19 9.00 12.42
N SER A 210 10.61 8.18 13.37
CA SER A 210 11.63 7.14 13.18
C SER A 210 11.48 6.05 14.22
N GLY A 211 12.13 4.92 14.02
CA GLY A 211 12.06 3.81 14.95
C GLY A 211 12.93 2.64 14.53
N THR A 212 12.63 1.48 15.06
CA THR A 212 13.23 0.21 14.64
C THR A 212 12.15 -0.80 14.32
N VAL A 213 12.41 -1.64 13.33
CA VAL A 213 11.59 -2.81 13.01
C VAL A 213 12.45 -4.05 13.18
N GLU A 214 11.96 -5.01 13.92
CA GLU A 214 12.55 -6.35 14.04
C GLU A 214 11.71 -7.33 13.23
N ILE A 215 12.35 -8.11 12.34
CA ILE A 215 11.71 -9.16 11.53
C ILE A 215 12.65 -10.38 11.53
N ASP A 216 12.15 -11.56 11.91
CA ASP A 216 12.93 -12.81 12.00
C ASP A 216 14.23 -12.66 12.81
N GLY A 217 14.18 -11.85 13.90
CA GLY A 217 15.34 -11.59 14.77
C GLY A 217 16.35 -10.60 14.19
N GLU A 218 16.15 -10.07 13.00
CA GLU A 218 16.96 -9.01 12.42
C GLU A 218 16.33 -7.64 12.68
N THR A 219 17.09 -6.71 13.29
CA THR A 219 16.61 -5.35 13.61
C THR A 219 17.20 -4.33 12.63
N ARG A 220 16.36 -3.41 12.16
CA ARG A 220 16.73 -2.29 11.30
C ARG A 220 16.13 -0.99 11.80
N ASP A 221 16.90 0.08 11.71
CA ASP A 221 16.39 1.43 11.88
C ASP A 221 15.53 1.81 10.66
N VAL A 222 14.44 2.53 10.94
CA VAL A 222 13.54 3.06 9.90
C VAL A 222 13.25 4.53 10.15
N LYS A 223 13.06 5.26 9.05
CA LYS A 223 12.80 6.70 9.02
C LYS A 223 11.82 7.03 7.89
N ILE A 224 11.42 8.29 7.81
CA ILE A 224 10.55 8.79 6.73
C ILE A 224 11.07 8.33 5.36
N ASP A 225 10.14 7.93 4.49
CA ASP A 225 10.36 7.45 3.12
C ASP A 225 10.94 6.03 3.02
N ASP A 226 11.18 5.36 4.14
CA ASP A 226 11.53 3.94 4.11
C ASP A 226 10.27 3.08 3.93
N VAL A 227 10.45 2.03 3.12
CA VAL A 227 9.44 1.00 2.86
C VAL A 227 9.96 -0.33 3.40
N VAL A 228 9.19 -0.94 4.29
CA VAL A 228 9.53 -2.21 4.94
C VAL A 228 8.60 -3.28 4.41
N PHE A 229 9.15 -4.39 3.92
CA PHE A 229 8.37 -5.57 3.57
C PHE A 229 8.48 -6.63 4.67
N VAL A 230 7.33 -7.12 5.13
CA VAL A 230 7.17 -8.18 6.13
C VAL A 230 6.53 -9.38 5.46
N PRO A 231 7.28 -10.48 5.24
CA PRO A 231 6.72 -11.70 4.67
C PRO A 231 5.65 -12.33 5.57
N LYS A 232 4.78 -13.14 4.98
CA LYS A 232 3.88 -14.02 5.70
C LYS A 232 4.66 -14.88 6.73
N ASP A 233 4.05 -15.17 7.85
CA ASP A 233 4.61 -15.96 8.97
C ASP A 233 5.85 -15.38 9.66
N ALA A 234 6.46 -14.30 9.15
CA ALA A 234 7.64 -13.71 9.75
C ALA A 234 7.33 -13.04 11.11
N PRO A 235 7.92 -13.50 12.23
CA PRO A 235 7.82 -12.80 13.50
C PRO A 235 8.37 -11.39 13.39
N HIS A 236 7.59 -10.40 13.83
CA HIS A 236 8.01 -9.00 13.76
C HIS A 236 7.48 -8.15 14.90
N SER A 237 8.20 -7.07 15.18
CA SER A 237 7.79 -6.03 16.12
C SER A 237 8.27 -4.66 15.66
N VAL A 238 7.61 -3.62 16.16
CA VAL A 238 7.94 -2.22 15.87
C VAL A 238 8.21 -1.50 17.18
N ARG A 239 9.25 -0.66 17.21
CA ARG A 239 9.54 0.28 18.28
C ARG A 239 9.65 1.67 17.69
N SER A 240 8.91 2.63 18.22
CA SER A 240 9.01 4.03 17.84
C SER A 240 10.16 4.74 18.56
N GLY A 241 10.75 5.72 17.87
CA GLY A 241 11.78 6.59 18.41
C GLY A 241 11.24 7.71 19.31
N ALA A 242 12.08 8.69 19.60
CA ALA A 242 11.78 9.78 20.54
C ALA A 242 10.63 10.70 20.07
N SER A 243 10.37 10.80 18.78
CA SER A 243 9.29 11.60 18.18
C SER A 243 8.03 10.82 17.84
N GLY A 244 7.99 9.52 18.19
CA GLY A 244 6.93 8.62 17.70
C GLY A 244 7.24 8.08 16.31
N LEU A 245 6.27 7.35 15.76
CA LEU A 245 6.36 6.77 14.43
C LEU A 245 4.95 6.67 13.83
N LYS A 246 4.81 7.03 12.55
CA LYS A 246 3.57 6.86 11.78
C LYS A 246 3.89 6.17 10.48
N TYR A 247 3.13 5.16 10.11
CA TYR A 247 3.29 4.50 8.82
C TYR A 247 1.94 4.08 8.22
N LEU A 248 1.87 4.07 6.91
CA LEU A 248 0.82 3.40 6.16
C LEU A 248 1.17 1.90 6.09
N CYS A 249 0.25 1.04 6.50
CA CYS A 249 0.38 -0.41 6.39
C CYS A 249 -0.59 -0.92 5.34
N GLN A 250 -0.06 -1.45 4.26
CA GLN A 250 -0.80 -2.23 3.29
C GLN A 250 -0.58 -3.70 3.60
N SER A 251 -1.65 -4.47 3.73
CA SER A 251 -1.62 -5.92 3.91
C SER A 251 -2.21 -6.59 2.68
N SER A 252 -1.50 -7.57 2.11
CA SER A 252 -1.99 -8.47 1.07
C SER A 252 -2.36 -9.80 1.69
N LEU A 253 -3.63 -10.18 1.58
CA LEU A 253 -4.12 -11.47 2.08
C LEU A 253 -3.72 -12.57 1.10
N VAL A 254 -2.86 -13.48 1.54
CA VAL A 254 -2.28 -14.56 0.71
C VAL A 254 -3.04 -15.87 0.86
N ASP A 255 -3.64 -16.09 2.03
CA ASP A 255 -4.52 -17.22 2.32
C ASP A 255 -5.92 -16.74 2.68
N ASP A 256 -6.86 -17.68 2.78
CA ASP A 256 -8.23 -17.38 3.21
C ASP A 256 -8.20 -16.92 4.69
N PRO A 257 -8.46 -15.63 4.98
CA PRO A 257 -8.29 -15.11 6.33
C PRO A 257 -9.33 -15.69 7.28
N LEU A 258 -8.90 -15.95 8.53
CA LEU A 258 -9.78 -16.45 9.58
C LEU A 258 -10.93 -15.46 9.86
N ASP A 259 -10.62 -14.17 9.86
CA ASP A 259 -11.58 -13.09 10.11
C ASP A 259 -12.04 -12.47 8.79
N LYS A 260 -13.33 -12.19 8.65
CA LYS A 260 -13.92 -11.62 7.44
C LYS A 260 -13.94 -10.09 7.42
N SER A 261 -13.58 -9.45 8.54
CA SER A 261 -13.45 -8.00 8.66
C SER A 261 -12.34 -7.63 9.65
N PHE A 262 -11.91 -6.38 9.60
CA PHE A 262 -10.97 -5.84 10.58
C PHE A 262 -11.57 -5.82 11.98
N ASP A 263 -12.87 -5.58 12.12
CA ASP A 263 -13.58 -5.63 13.40
C ASP A 263 -13.49 -7.00 14.07
N GLU A 264 -13.70 -8.07 13.31
CA GLU A 264 -13.57 -9.46 13.80
C GLU A 264 -12.13 -9.76 14.23
N MET A 265 -11.17 -9.43 13.38
CA MET A 265 -9.74 -9.59 13.67
C MET A 265 -9.36 -8.80 14.94
N TYR A 266 -9.74 -7.52 15.03
CA TYR A 266 -9.45 -6.69 16.18
C TYR A 266 -10.04 -7.27 17.47
N ALA A 267 -11.29 -7.70 17.45
CA ALA A 267 -11.96 -8.29 18.61
C ALA A 267 -11.24 -9.57 19.09
N ARG A 268 -10.69 -10.36 18.18
CA ARG A 268 -9.97 -11.60 18.48
C ARG A 268 -8.57 -11.35 19.02
N VAL A 269 -7.77 -10.48 18.37
CA VAL A 269 -6.34 -10.35 18.66
C VAL A 269 -6.01 -9.25 19.68
N SER A 270 -6.81 -8.18 19.78
CA SER A 270 -6.46 -7.01 20.60
C SER A 270 -6.34 -7.31 22.09
N PRO A 271 -7.16 -8.18 22.73
CA PRO A 271 -7.03 -8.46 24.15
C PRO A 271 -5.67 -9.07 24.51
N ASP A 272 -5.18 -9.99 23.68
CA ASP A 272 -3.87 -10.62 23.89
C ASP A 272 -2.72 -9.66 23.58
N ARG A 273 -2.78 -8.89 22.49
CA ARG A 273 -1.77 -7.88 22.17
C ARG A 273 -1.62 -6.86 23.29
N ILE A 274 -2.73 -6.32 23.82
CA ILE A 274 -2.75 -5.35 24.92
C ILE A 274 -2.18 -5.99 26.20
N ARG A 275 -2.55 -7.24 26.52
CA ARG A 275 -2.00 -7.99 27.66
C ARG A 275 -0.49 -8.11 27.55
N ARG A 276 0.03 -8.61 26.42
CA ARG A 276 1.46 -8.82 26.18
C ARG A 276 2.24 -7.50 26.24
N TRP A 277 1.71 -6.46 25.64
CA TRP A 277 2.30 -5.12 25.73
C TRP A 277 2.40 -4.64 27.18
N LYS A 278 1.31 -4.71 27.97
CA LYS A 278 1.29 -4.27 29.38
C LYS A 278 2.24 -5.05 30.27
N THR A 279 2.48 -6.31 29.98
CA THR A 279 3.35 -7.20 30.77
C THR A 279 4.79 -7.21 30.25
N GLY A 280 5.09 -6.58 29.11
CA GLY A 280 6.40 -6.68 28.46
C GLY A 280 6.72 -8.10 28.00
N SER A 281 5.70 -8.91 27.70
CA SER A 281 5.90 -10.30 27.26
C SER A 281 6.57 -10.36 25.90
N SER A 282 7.57 -11.22 25.78
CA SER A 282 8.25 -11.55 24.50
C SER A 282 7.62 -12.73 23.76
N GLU A 283 6.50 -13.27 24.28
CA GLU A 283 5.80 -14.35 23.59
C GLU A 283 5.33 -13.92 22.20
N LEU A 284 5.48 -14.83 21.24
CA LEU A 284 4.93 -14.64 19.92
C LEU A 284 3.41 -14.79 19.96
N GLY A 285 2.71 -13.92 19.26
CA GLY A 285 1.26 -13.98 19.07
C GLY A 285 0.88 -13.47 17.69
N GLU A 286 -0.39 -13.37 17.45
CA GLU A 286 -0.96 -12.86 16.20
C GLU A 286 -1.28 -11.36 16.28
#